data_5d116d6b1e499e00da7e6a2e16dd7536
#
_entry.id   5d116d6b1e499e00da7e6a2e16dd7536
#
_cell.length_a   1.000
_cell.length_b   1.000
_cell.length_c   1.000
_cell.angle_alpha   90.00
_cell.angle_beta   90.00
_cell.angle_gamma   90.00
#
_symmetry.space_group_name_H-M   'P 1'
#
loop_
_entity.id
_entity.type
_entity.pdbx_description
1 polymer ?
#
loop_
_entity_poly.entity_id
_entity_poly.type
_entity_poly.pdbx_seq_one_letter_code
_entity_poly.pdbx_strand_id
1 'polypeptide(L)'
;MVDFKQKEKYDIDDLLEIMRLLRAPGGCPWDAQQTHMSIRKNLIEETYEVIEAIDKDDKELMTEELGDLLMQVVFHSQMEQEAGNFDFGDVTDGVCKKLIERHPHVFGEVEVSGVGDVLNNWDAIKRRSKGQKKGSEPMLSIPRELPALMRATKIQQKAAAVGFDWDDVSGAQQKVLEEAKELSEAIESGDKEHISEELGDLLFSAVNVSRFVKCDAEEALTAASDKFIARFIRVEQLARERGIDMESAPLEKLDELWDEAKAESRK
;
A
#
# COMPACT_ATOMS: atom_id res chain seq x y z
N MET A 1 23.81 29.09 16.23
CA MET A 1 23.31 27.96 17.04
C MET A 1 21.86 28.26 17.34
N VAL A 2 20.96 27.36 17.09
CA VAL A 2 19.51 27.56 17.26
C VAL A 2 19.21 27.52 18.76
N ASP A 3 18.33 28.39 19.24
CA ASP A 3 17.91 28.43 20.64
C ASP A 3 16.79 27.39 20.84
N PHE A 4 17.17 26.18 21.27
CA PHE A 4 16.25 25.12 21.60
C PHE A 4 16.66 24.47 22.93
N LYS A 5 15.73 24.41 23.87
CA LYS A 5 15.97 23.80 25.17
C LYS A 5 15.74 22.30 25.12
N GLN A 6 16.81 21.52 25.29
CA GLN A 6 16.72 20.07 25.39
C GLN A 6 15.92 19.63 26.62
N LYS A 7 15.09 18.58 26.46
CA LYS A 7 14.23 17.98 27.49
C LYS A 7 14.52 16.49 27.63
N GLU A 8 14.14 15.90 28.73
CA GLU A 8 14.22 14.43 28.92
C GLU A 8 13.14 13.69 28.11
N LYS A 9 11.98 14.35 27.86
CA LYS A 9 10.88 13.82 27.06
C LYS A 9 10.28 14.94 26.23
N TYR A 10 10.08 14.66 24.96
CA TYR A 10 9.51 15.56 23.96
C TYR A 10 8.07 15.18 23.67
N ASP A 11 7.27 16.14 23.20
CA ASP A 11 5.90 15.99 22.75
C ASP A 11 5.72 16.52 21.31
N ILE A 12 4.47 16.56 20.84
CA ILE A 12 4.17 17.00 19.49
C ILE A 12 4.54 18.47 19.24
N ASP A 13 4.37 19.31 20.24
CA ASP A 13 4.72 20.74 20.10
C ASP A 13 6.23 20.93 19.96
N ASP A 14 7.02 20.11 20.65
CA ASP A 14 8.47 20.08 20.49
C ASP A 14 8.88 19.60 19.10
N LEU A 15 8.23 18.59 18.54
CA LEU A 15 8.50 18.10 17.19
C LEU A 15 8.20 19.18 16.14
N LEU A 16 7.08 19.90 16.28
CA LEU A 16 6.73 21.02 15.42
C LEU A 16 7.78 22.13 15.49
N GLU A 17 8.20 22.48 16.69
CA GLU A 17 9.23 23.52 16.89
C GLU A 17 10.60 23.06 16.34
N ILE A 18 11.00 21.81 16.55
CA ILE A 18 12.24 21.25 15.99
C ILE A 18 12.22 21.34 14.46
N MET A 19 11.12 20.93 13.82
CA MET A 19 11.01 20.99 12.36
C MET A 19 11.07 22.42 11.85
N ARG A 20 10.39 23.35 12.52
CA ARG A 20 10.46 24.78 12.22
C ARG A 20 11.89 25.31 12.31
N LEU A 21 12.63 24.94 13.34
CA LEU A 21 14.01 25.35 13.56
C LEU A 21 14.97 24.75 12.54
N LEU A 22 14.79 23.48 12.15
CA LEU A 22 15.59 22.83 11.13
C LEU A 22 15.47 23.54 9.78
N ARG A 23 14.29 24.00 9.43
CA ARG A 23 14.02 24.67 8.16
C ARG A 23 14.25 26.18 8.18
N ALA A 24 14.35 26.80 9.36
CA ALA A 24 14.57 28.25 9.51
C ALA A 24 15.98 28.70 9.04
N PRO A 25 16.17 29.99 8.73
CA PRO A 25 17.49 30.53 8.48
C PRO A 25 18.46 30.26 9.65
N GLY A 26 19.60 29.64 9.35
CA GLY A 26 20.57 29.18 10.36
C GLY A 26 20.30 27.78 10.93
N GLY A 27 19.24 27.11 10.47
CA GLY A 27 18.97 25.69 10.75
C GLY A 27 19.79 24.74 9.86
N CYS A 28 19.19 23.64 9.46
CA CYS A 28 19.83 22.63 8.63
C CYS A 28 19.70 22.99 7.13
N PRO A 29 20.83 23.17 6.40
CA PRO A 29 20.78 23.49 4.98
C PRO A 29 20.08 22.42 4.12
N TRP A 30 20.17 21.16 4.54
CA TRP A 30 19.52 20.06 3.82
C TRP A 30 18.00 20.12 3.98
N ASP A 31 17.50 20.25 5.23
CA ASP A 31 16.07 20.35 5.51
C ASP A 31 15.43 21.59 4.87
N ALA A 32 16.13 22.72 4.90
CA ALA A 32 15.66 23.97 4.30
C ALA A 32 15.47 23.90 2.77
N GLN A 33 16.19 23.01 2.08
CA GLN A 33 16.11 22.84 0.62
C GLN A 33 15.04 21.84 0.19
N GLN A 34 14.50 21.04 1.13
CA GLN A 34 13.52 20.02 0.76
C GLN A 34 12.22 20.62 0.27
N THR A 35 11.62 19.92 -0.69
CA THR A 35 10.30 20.20 -1.26
C THR A 35 9.41 18.97 -1.11
N HIS A 36 8.10 19.12 -1.28
CA HIS A 36 7.17 17.99 -1.30
C HIS A 36 7.61 16.87 -2.26
N MET A 37 8.16 17.26 -3.41
CA MET A 37 8.60 16.30 -4.43
C MET A 37 9.90 15.59 -4.05
N SER A 38 10.84 16.28 -3.39
CA SER A 38 12.13 15.68 -3.02
C SER A 38 12.00 14.62 -1.93
N ILE A 39 11.09 14.82 -0.95
CA ILE A 39 10.86 13.87 0.16
C ILE A 39 9.65 12.96 -0.03
N ARG A 40 9.00 13.00 -1.22
CA ARG A 40 7.86 12.14 -1.53
C ARG A 40 8.20 10.64 -1.41
N LYS A 41 9.43 10.26 -1.75
CA LYS A 41 9.88 8.86 -1.66
C LYS A 41 9.99 8.41 -0.21
N ASN A 42 10.54 9.26 0.65
CA ASN A 42 10.68 8.98 2.08
C ASN A 42 9.31 8.67 2.72
N LEU A 43 8.26 9.46 2.40
CA LEU A 43 6.91 9.16 2.90
C LEU A 43 6.42 7.74 2.52
N ILE A 44 6.82 7.23 1.35
CA ILE A 44 6.49 5.86 0.92
C ILE A 44 7.35 4.85 1.69
N GLU A 45 8.64 5.12 1.86
CA GLU A 45 9.60 4.28 2.57
C GLU A 45 9.14 4.09 4.03
N GLU A 46 8.93 5.19 4.78
CA GLU A 46 8.44 5.12 6.17
C GLU A 46 7.09 4.38 6.29
N THR A 47 6.22 4.51 5.28
CA THR A 47 4.95 3.76 5.28
C THR A 47 5.18 2.25 5.18
N TYR A 48 6.13 1.81 4.37
CA TYR A 48 6.45 0.38 4.23
C TYR A 48 7.25 -0.15 5.43
N GLU A 49 8.07 0.66 6.07
CA GLU A 49 8.81 0.30 7.30
C GLU A 49 7.84 0.12 8.48
N VAL A 50 6.80 0.96 8.58
CA VAL A 50 5.69 0.72 9.53
C VAL A 50 4.98 -0.62 9.24
N ILE A 51 4.73 -0.95 7.97
CA ILE A 51 4.11 -2.23 7.59
C ILE A 51 5.03 -3.40 7.97
N GLU A 52 6.32 -3.31 7.70
CA GLU A 52 7.32 -4.32 8.09
C GLU A 52 7.34 -4.54 9.60
N ALA A 53 7.32 -3.46 10.40
CA ALA A 53 7.25 -3.54 11.85
C ALA A 53 5.98 -4.23 12.37
N ILE A 54 4.84 -3.99 11.70
CA ILE A 54 3.57 -4.67 11.98
C ILE A 54 3.68 -6.16 11.68
N ASP A 55 4.21 -6.53 10.52
CA ASP A 55 4.34 -7.92 10.06
C ASP A 55 5.28 -8.74 10.95
N LYS A 56 6.34 -8.10 11.47
CA LYS A 56 7.29 -8.69 12.42
C LYS A 56 6.76 -8.73 13.87
N ASP A 57 5.64 -8.09 14.18
CA ASP A 57 5.14 -7.82 15.54
C ASP A 57 6.20 -7.15 16.45
N ASP A 58 7.09 -6.35 15.85
CA ASP A 58 8.18 -5.65 16.52
C ASP A 58 7.70 -4.29 17.04
N LYS A 59 7.52 -4.18 18.37
CA LYS A 59 7.00 -2.96 19.01
C LYS A 59 8.01 -1.82 19.08
N GLU A 60 9.30 -2.14 19.16
CA GLU A 60 10.38 -1.13 19.21
C GLU A 60 10.51 -0.52 17.81
N LEU A 61 10.64 -1.34 16.78
CA LEU A 61 10.66 -0.90 15.39
C LEU A 61 9.38 -0.13 15.02
N MET A 62 8.20 -0.62 15.42
CA MET A 62 6.93 0.09 15.15
C MET A 62 6.88 1.47 15.81
N THR A 63 7.51 1.66 16.96
CA THR A 63 7.56 2.96 17.63
C THR A 63 8.47 3.92 16.86
N GLU A 64 9.60 3.44 16.35
CA GLU A 64 10.54 4.19 15.53
C GLU A 64 9.87 4.63 14.22
N GLU A 65 9.36 3.69 13.45
CA GLU A 65 8.80 3.94 12.11
C GLU A 65 7.50 4.79 12.14
N LEU A 66 6.67 4.64 13.16
CA LEU A 66 5.55 5.55 13.38
C LEU A 66 6.01 6.98 13.68
N GLY A 67 7.15 7.13 14.36
CA GLY A 67 7.79 8.43 14.60
C GLY A 67 8.26 9.06 13.29
N ASP A 68 8.93 8.30 12.43
CA ASP A 68 9.44 8.77 11.14
C ASP A 68 8.30 9.09 10.17
N LEU A 69 7.26 8.27 10.13
CA LEU A 69 6.04 8.58 9.37
C LEU A 69 5.36 9.87 9.88
N LEU A 70 5.29 10.08 11.21
CA LEU A 70 4.77 11.32 11.79
C LEU A 70 5.67 12.51 11.43
N MET A 71 6.99 12.35 11.43
CA MET A 71 7.94 13.37 10.99
C MET A 71 7.67 13.80 9.55
N GLN A 72 7.37 12.88 8.62
CA GLN A 72 6.98 13.22 7.25
C GLN A 72 5.73 14.10 7.20
N VAL A 73 4.72 13.78 8.01
CA VAL A 73 3.50 14.60 8.09
C VAL A 73 3.81 16.01 8.59
N VAL A 74 4.61 16.13 9.64
CA VAL A 74 5.04 17.42 10.21
C VAL A 74 5.87 18.19 9.20
N PHE A 75 6.80 17.54 8.50
CA PHE A 75 7.66 18.17 7.50
C PHE A 75 6.83 18.78 6.36
N HIS A 76 5.90 18.01 5.80
CA HIS A 76 5.00 18.52 4.76
C HIS A 76 4.12 19.69 5.25
N SER A 77 3.64 19.61 6.48
CA SER A 77 2.83 20.69 7.08
C SER A 77 3.66 21.97 7.31
N GLN A 78 4.92 21.82 7.74
CA GLN A 78 5.83 22.95 7.93
C GLN A 78 6.11 23.70 6.61
N MET A 79 6.31 22.98 5.50
CA MET A 79 6.50 23.58 4.19
C MET A 79 5.27 24.41 3.76
N GLU A 80 4.07 23.92 4.02
CA GLU A 80 2.83 24.62 3.70
C GLU A 80 2.57 25.80 4.62
N GLN A 81 2.97 25.71 5.89
CA GLN A 81 2.94 26.85 6.81
C GLN A 81 3.89 27.97 6.35
N GLU A 82 5.09 27.64 5.88
CA GLU A 82 6.04 28.59 5.29
C GLU A 82 5.48 29.26 4.02
N ALA A 83 4.70 28.52 3.24
CA ALA A 83 4.01 29.00 2.05
C ALA A 83 2.73 29.82 2.37
N GLY A 84 2.26 29.81 3.62
CA GLY A 84 1.05 30.50 4.05
C GLY A 84 -0.26 29.85 3.63
N ASN A 85 -0.24 28.52 3.33
CA ASN A 85 -1.42 27.81 2.87
C ASN A 85 -2.19 27.17 4.05
N PHE A 86 -1.54 26.31 4.84
CA PHE A 86 -2.08 25.66 6.03
C PHE A 86 -0.95 25.23 6.97
N ASP A 87 -1.30 24.87 8.21
CA ASP A 87 -0.36 24.35 9.20
C ASP A 87 -0.75 22.94 9.70
N PHE A 88 0.04 22.39 10.63
CA PHE A 88 -0.24 21.10 11.24
C PHE A 88 -1.57 21.10 12.04
N GLY A 89 -1.96 22.25 12.61
CA GLY A 89 -3.24 22.42 13.28
C GLY A 89 -4.42 22.21 12.34
N ASP A 90 -4.34 22.74 11.12
CA ASP A 90 -5.35 22.53 10.08
C ASP A 90 -5.44 21.05 9.66
N VAL A 91 -4.30 20.35 9.56
CA VAL A 91 -4.25 18.92 9.25
C VAL A 91 -4.94 18.10 10.34
N THR A 92 -4.66 18.39 11.60
CA THR A 92 -5.27 17.70 12.76
C THR A 92 -6.75 18.02 12.90
N ASP A 93 -7.15 19.29 12.75
CA ASP A 93 -8.55 19.71 12.75
C ASP A 93 -9.35 18.99 11.66
N GLY A 94 -8.80 18.95 10.45
CA GLY A 94 -9.43 18.27 9.30
C GLY A 94 -9.66 16.77 9.53
N VAL A 95 -8.70 16.07 10.14
CA VAL A 95 -8.88 14.64 10.45
C VAL A 95 -9.84 14.42 11.60
N CYS A 96 -9.80 15.26 12.65
CA CYS A 96 -10.73 15.19 13.79
C CYS A 96 -12.18 15.40 13.34
N LYS A 97 -12.47 16.46 12.60
CA LYS A 97 -13.81 16.73 12.03
C LYS A 97 -14.32 15.56 11.20
N LYS A 98 -13.46 15.01 10.34
CA LYS A 98 -13.78 13.84 9.52
C LYS A 98 -14.08 12.60 10.36
N LEU A 99 -13.34 12.34 11.43
CA LEU A 99 -13.59 11.22 12.34
C LEU A 99 -14.92 11.40 13.09
N ILE A 100 -15.19 12.58 13.62
CA ILE A 100 -16.44 12.89 14.33
C ILE A 100 -17.63 12.72 13.38
N GLU A 101 -17.57 13.30 12.18
CA GLU A 101 -18.65 13.20 11.18
C GLU A 101 -18.94 11.74 10.78
N ARG A 102 -17.90 10.91 10.65
CA ARG A 102 -18.04 9.51 10.17
C ARG A 102 -18.39 8.50 11.25
N HIS A 103 -18.38 8.90 12.51
CA HIS A 103 -18.74 8.05 13.62
C HIS A 103 -19.92 8.62 14.44
N PRO A 104 -21.08 8.85 13.77
CA PRO A 104 -22.25 9.41 14.44
C PRO A 104 -22.85 8.47 15.51
N HIS A 105 -22.45 7.20 15.51
CA HIS A 105 -22.78 6.23 16.55
C HIS A 105 -21.91 6.37 17.81
N VAL A 106 -20.82 7.15 17.74
CA VAL A 106 -19.94 7.44 18.90
C VAL A 106 -20.13 8.89 19.36
N PHE A 107 -20.22 9.82 18.42
CA PHE A 107 -20.25 11.26 18.66
C PHE A 107 -21.63 11.90 18.46
N GLY A 108 -22.66 11.11 18.12
CA GLY A 108 -24.03 11.55 17.89
C GLY A 108 -25.05 10.56 18.44
N GLU A 109 -26.24 10.52 17.84
CA GLU A 109 -27.40 9.74 18.33
C GLU A 109 -27.74 8.52 17.44
N VAL A 110 -26.88 8.16 16.49
CA VAL A 110 -27.13 7.03 15.57
C VAL A 110 -26.83 5.72 16.25
N GLU A 111 -27.83 4.84 16.34
CA GLU A 111 -27.62 3.47 16.82
C GLU A 111 -27.15 2.54 15.69
N VAL A 112 -26.28 1.59 16.02
CA VAL A 112 -25.78 0.56 15.10
C VAL A 112 -25.86 -0.80 15.78
N SER A 113 -26.20 -1.83 15.02
CA SER A 113 -26.35 -3.20 15.53
C SER A 113 -25.07 -4.03 15.36
N GLY A 114 -24.09 -3.56 14.58
CA GLY A 114 -22.82 -4.24 14.35
C GLY A 114 -21.90 -3.56 13.34
N VAL A 115 -20.77 -4.19 13.06
CA VAL A 115 -19.72 -3.67 12.17
C VAL A 115 -20.25 -3.37 10.76
N GLY A 116 -21.18 -4.18 10.24
CA GLY A 116 -21.79 -3.98 8.92
C GLY A 116 -22.51 -2.63 8.81
N ASP A 117 -23.28 -2.25 9.82
CA ASP A 117 -23.98 -0.96 9.84
C ASP A 117 -23.01 0.20 9.92
N VAL A 118 -21.94 0.06 10.71
CA VAL A 118 -20.88 1.07 10.80
C VAL A 118 -20.24 1.32 9.43
N LEU A 119 -19.87 0.26 8.71
CA LEU A 119 -19.23 0.37 7.40
C LEU A 119 -20.17 0.97 6.35
N ASN A 120 -21.44 0.58 6.35
CA ASN A 120 -22.45 1.12 5.44
C ASN A 120 -22.69 2.63 5.69
N ASN A 121 -22.82 3.02 6.96
CA ASN A 121 -22.98 4.42 7.36
C ASN A 121 -21.73 5.24 6.96
N TRP A 122 -20.56 4.70 7.19
CA TRP A 122 -19.29 5.38 6.86
C TRP A 122 -19.15 5.63 5.35
N ASP A 123 -19.46 4.64 4.53
CA ASP A 123 -19.45 4.80 3.06
C ASP A 123 -20.50 5.79 2.57
N ALA A 124 -21.69 5.81 3.19
CA ALA A 124 -22.74 6.76 2.84
C ALA A 124 -22.35 8.21 3.20
N ILE A 125 -21.79 8.42 4.40
CA ILE A 125 -21.33 9.72 4.87
C ILE A 125 -20.14 10.19 4.01
N LYS A 126 -19.15 9.32 3.76
CA LYS A 126 -17.99 9.62 2.92
C LYS A 126 -18.38 10.06 1.50
N ARG A 127 -19.39 9.42 0.90
CA ARG A 127 -19.92 9.82 -0.42
C ARG A 127 -20.58 11.20 -0.36
N ARG A 128 -21.37 11.47 0.70
CA ARG A 128 -22.05 12.75 0.89
C ARG A 128 -21.05 13.89 1.11
N SER A 129 -20.10 13.72 2.00
CA SER A 129 -19.10 14.76 2.35
C SER A 129 -18.19 15.13 1.18
N LYS A 130 -17.92 14.18 0.27
CA LYS A 130 -17.13 14.43 -0.95
C LYS A 130 -17.95 14.96 -2.12
N GLY A 131 -19.28 15.12 -1.99
CA GLY A 131 -20.16 15.53 -3.08
C GLY A 131 -20.12 14.58 -4.29
N GLN A 132 -19.66 13.33 -4.08
CA GLN A 132 -19.49 12.38 -5.18
C GLN A 132 -20.83 11.94 -5.72
N LYS A 133 -21.02 12.12 -7.01
CA LYS A 133 -22.17 11.60 -7.76
C LYS A 133 -22.04 10.08 -7.92
N LYS A 134 -23.13 9.44 -8.34
CA LYS A 134 -23.12 8.01 -8.70
C LYS A 134 -22.32 7.79 -9.99
N GLY A 135 -21.81 6.60 -10.19
CA GLY A 135 -21.13 6.18 -11.43
C GLY A 135 -19.61 6.15 -11.33
N SER A 136 -18.91 6.69 -12.32
CA SER A 136 -17.44 6.60 -12.44
C SER A 136 -16.66 7.58 -11.55
N GLU A 137 -17.26 8.67 -11.07
CA GLU A 137 -16.57 9.67 -10.23
C GLU A 137 -15.83 9.07 -9.01
N PRO A 138 -16.39 8.08 -8.27
CA PRO A 138 -15.67 7.43 -7.18
C PRO A 138 -14.40 6.67 -7.62
N MET A 139 -14.38 6.17 -8.87
CA MET A 139 -13.20 5.49 -9.42
C MET A 139 -12.11 6.49 -9.78
N LEU A 140 -12.48 7.64 -10.36
CA LEU A 140 -11.54 8.72 -10.69
C LEU A 140 -10.84 9.33 -9.47
N SER A 141 -11.46 9.20 -8.28
CA SER A 141 -10.88 9.68 -7.02
C SER A 141 -9.83 8.73 -6.42
N ILE A 142 -9.57 7.58 -7.05
CA ILE A 142 -8.56 6.62 -6.58
C ILE A 142 -7.20 7.09 -7.09
N PRO A 143 -6.22 7.35 -6.19
CA PRO A 143 -4.90 7.80 -6.60
C PRO A 143 -4.22 6.83 -7.57
N ARG A 144 -3.55 7.37 -8.59
CA ARG A 144 -2.79 6.57 -9.56
C ARG A 144 -1.50 6.00 -8.97
N GLU A 145 -1.03 6.63 -7.91
CA GLU A 145 0.21 6.34 -7.20
C GLU A 145 0.12 5.15 -6.23
N LEU A 146 -1.08 4.63 -6.01
CA LEU A 146 -1.24 3.40 -5.23
C LEU A 146 -0.53 2.21 -5.90
N PRO A 147 -0.03 1.22 -5.13
CA PRO A 147 0.38 -0.07 -5.67
C PRO A 147 -0.68 -0.64 -6.61
N ALA A 148 -0.24 -1.24 -7.71
CA ALA A 148 -1.13 -1.53 -8.84
C ALA A 148 -2.29 -2.49 -8.48
N LEU A 149 -2.00 -3.55 -7.69
CA LEU A 149 -3.03 -4.51 -7.29
C LEU A 149 -4.00 -3.88 -6.28
N MET A 150 -3.49 -3.08 -5.34
CA MET A 150 -4.34 -2.32 -4.41
C MET A 150 -5.24 -1.33 -5.16
N ARG A 151 -4.72 -0.64 -6.17
CA ARG A 151 -5.50 0.26 -7.02
C ARG A 151 -6.58 -0.48 -7.79
N ALA A 152 -6.25 -1.61 -8.41
CA ALA A 152 -7.17 -2.48 -9.13
C ALA A 152 -8.30 -2.97 -8.21
N THR A 153 -7.97 -3.45 -7.02
CA THR A 153 -8.95 -3.86 -5.99
C THR A 153 -9.95 -2.73 -5.68
N LYS A 154 -9.46 -1.50 -5.46
CA LYS A 154 -10.32 -0.35 -5.16
C LYS A 154 -11.23 0.03 -6.33
N ILE A 155 -10.74 -0.04 -7.56
CA ILE A 155 -11.53 0.22 -8.77
C ILE A 155 -12.67 -0.80 -8.89
N GLN A 156 -12.35 -2.09 -8.76
CA GLN A 156 -13.32 -3.18 -8.84
C GLN A 156 -14.39 -3.11 -7.74
N GLN A 157 -13.98 -2.79 -6.49
CA GLN A 157 -14.93 -2.54 -5.40
C GLN A 157 -15.92 -1.40 -5.72
N LYS A 158 -15.47 -0.35 -6.42
CA LYS A 158 -16.35 0.76 -6.82
C LYS A 158 -17.27 0.36 -7.97
N ALA A 159 -16.82 -0.49 -8.90
CA ALA A 159 -17.65 -1.08 -9.93
C ALA A 159 -18.75 -1.97 -9.33
N ALA A 160 -18.38 -2.87 -8.45
CA ALA A 160 -19.30 -3.76 -7.74
C ALA A 160 -20.37 -2.97 -6.96
N ALA A 161 -19.98 -1.88 -6.29
CA ALA A 161 -20.89 -1.05 -5.50
C ALA A 161 -22.01 -0.35 -6.33
N VAL A 162 -21.88 -0.32 -7.65
CA VAL A 162 -22.91 0.21 -8.57
C VAL A 162 -23.61 -0.89 -9.36
N GLY A 163 -23.39 -2.15 -8.99
CA GLY A 163 -24.03 -3.31 -9.63
C GLY A 163 -23.28 -3.87 -10.84
N PHE A 164 -22.06 -3.38 -11.13
CA PHE A 164 -21.22 -3.95 -12.18
C PHE A 164 -20.30 -5.01 -11.58
N ASP A 165 -20.85 -6.20 -11.40
CA ASP A 165 -20.16 -7.35 -10.77
C ASP A 165 -20.77 -8.67 -11.24
N TRP A 166 -20.02 -9.77 -11.08
CA TRP A 166 -20.55 -11.11 -11.25
C TRP A 166 -21.30 -11.56 -9.99
N ASP A 167 -22.19 -12.54 -10.17
CA ASP A 167 -22.95 -13.12 -9.06
C ASP A 167 -22.06 -13.89 -8.09
N ASP A 168 -21.00 -14.53 -8.61
CA ASP A 168 -20.03 -15.31 -7.81
C ASP A 168 -18.63 -15.31 -8.43
N VAL A 169 -17.69 -16.01 -7.77
CA VAL A 169 -16.30 -16.10 -8.19
C VAL A 169 -16.09 -16.78 -9.54
N SER A 170 -17.04 -17.60 -10.01
CA SER A 170 -16.86 -18.37 -11.25
C SER A 170 -16.71 -17.47 -12.47
N GLY A 171 -17.47 -16.36 -12.53
CA GLY A 171 -17.32 -15.37 -13.58
C GLY A 171 -15.94 -14.73 -13.62
N ALA A 172 -15.40 -14.39 -12.43
CA ALA A 172 -14.06 -13.83 -12.33
C ALA A 172 -12.97 -14.86 -12.72
N GLN A 173 -13.14 -16.14 -12.33
CA GLN A 173 -12.23 -17.23 -12.74
C GLN A 173 -12.27 -17.46 -14.25
N GLN A 174 -13.47 -17.43 -14.85
CA GLN A 174 -13.61 -17.61 -16.31
C GLN A 174 -12.87 -16.49 -17.05
N LYS A 175 -12.94 -15.25 -16.54
CA LYS A 175 -12.21 -14.11 -17.13
C LYS A 175 -10.69 -14.28 -17.04
N VAL A 176 -10.14 -14.84 -15.95
CA VAL A 176 -8.69 -15.15 -15.86
C VAL A 176 -8.28 -16.15 -16.98
N LEU A 177 -9.10 -17.15 -17.27
CA LEU A 177 -8.81 -18.12 -18.33
C LEU A 177 -8.89 -17.49 -19.72
N GLU A 178 -9.84 -16.59 -19.93
CA GLU A 178 -9.99 -15.82 -21.17
C GLU A 178 -8.75 -14.94 -21.41
N GLU A 179 -8.36 -14.11 -20.44
CA GLU A 179 -7.20 -13.22 -20.54
C GLU A 179 -5.87 -14.00 -20.71
N ALA A 180 -5.73 -15.15 -20.06
CA ALA A 180 -4.56 -16.00 -20.25
C ALA A 180 -4.47 -16.53 -21.69
N LYS A 181 -5.59 -16.81 -22.34
CA LYS A 181 -5.64 -17.22 -23.74
C LYS A 181 -5.32 -16.06 -24.67
N GLU A 182 -5.92 -14.88 -24.44
CA GLU A 182 -5.71 -13.67 -25.24
C GLU A 182 -4.24 -13.22 -25.15
N LEU A 183 -3.63 -13.29 -23.97
CA LEU A 183 -2.18 -13.06 -23.79
C LEU A 183 -1.35 -14.06 -24.63
N SER A 184 -1.73 -15.32 -24.71
CA SER A 184 -1.01 -16.31 -25.53
C SER A 184 -1.10 -15.96 -27.01
N GLU A 185 -2.27 -15.57 -27.49
CA GLU A 185 -2.50 -15.14 -28.87
C GLU A 185 -1.71 -13.85 -29.19
N ALA A 186 -1.67 -12.90 -28.26
CA ALA A 186 -0.86 -11.69 -28.38
C ALA A 186 0.64 -11.99 -28.46
N ILE A 187 1.15 -12.93 -27.64
CA ILE A 187 2.54 -13.38 -27.68
C ILE A 187 2.87 -13.99 -29.05
N GLU A 188 1.99 -14.81 -29.61
CA GLU A 188 2.17 -15.43 -30.94
C GLU A 188 2.21 -14.38 -32.06
N SER A 189 1.45 -13.30 -31.92
CA SER A 189 1.46 -12.19 -32.89
C SER A 189 2.74 -11.36 -32.86
N GLY A 190 3.45 -11.32 -31.73
CA GLY A 190 4.64 -10.52 -31.50
C GLY A 190 4.39 -9.01 -31.34
N ASP A 191 3.13 -8.59 -31.22
CA ASP A 191 2.74 -7.19 -30.98
C ASP A 191 2.94 -6.83 -29.51
N LYS A 192 3.94 -6.01 -29.22
CA LYS A 192 4.32 -5.63 -27.85
C LYS A 192 3.27 -4.81 -27.13
N GLU A 193 2.53 -3.97 -27.85
CA GLU A 193 1.47 -3.15 -27.22
C GLU A 193 0.32 -4.06 -26.79
N HIS A 194 -0.11 -4.96 -27.66
CA HIS A 194 -1.14 -5.95 -27.37
C HIS A 194 -0.73 -6.91 -26.25
N ILE A 195 0.52 -7.42 -26.25
CA ILE A 195 1.04 -8.25 -25.14
C ILE A 195 0.97 -7.50 -23.80
N SER A 196 1.31 -6.20 -23.79
CA SER A 196 1.25 -5.39 -22.57
C SER A 196 -0.19 -5.16 -22.07
N GLU A 197 -1.13 -5.00 -22.99
CA GLU A 197 -2.56 -4.88 -22.71
C GLU A 197 -3.09 -6.15 -22.06
N GLU A 198 -2.94 -7.30 -22.72
CA GLU A 198 -3.45 -8.58 -22.24
C GLU A 198 -2.80 -9.04 -20.93
N LEU A 199 -1.51 -8.75 -20.73
CA LEU A 199 -0.85 -9.00 -19.46
C LEU A 199 -1.48 -8.15 -18.34
N GLY A 200 -1.81 -6.90 -18.63
CA GLY A 200 -2.52 -6.02 -17.70
C GLY A 200 -3.91 -6.55 -17.33
N ASP A 201 -4.65 -7.01 -18.31
CA ASP A 201 -6.02 -7.53 -18.14
C ASP A 201 -6.03 -8.88 -17.39
N LEU A 202 -5.05 -9.74 -17.63
CA LEU A 202 -4.83 -10.95 -16.84
C LEU A 202 -4.56 -10.64 -15.36
N LEU A 203 -3.67 -9.69 -15.07
CA LEU A 203 -3.40 -9.27 -13.69
C LEU A 203 -4.64 -8.65 -13.03
N PHE A 204 -5.37 -7.83 -13.77
CA PHE A 204 -6.60 -7.19 -13.28
C PHE A 204 -7.70 -8.23 -12.99
N SER A 205 -7.86 -9.24 -13.84
CA SER A 205 -8.82 -10.33 -13.62
C SER A 205 -8.44 -11.22 -12.44
N ALA A 206 -7.13 -11.46 -12.22
CA ALA A 206 -6.64 -12.18 -11.04
C ALA A 206 -6.96 -11.42 -9.74
N VAL A 207 -6.79 -10.10 -9.73
CA VAL A 207 -7.20 -9.24 -8.60
C VAL A 207 -8.70 -9.36 -8.33
N ASN A 208 -9.52 -9.53 -9.35
CA ASN A 208 -10.94 -9.68 -9.15
C ASN A 208 -11.31 -11.01 -8.47
N VAL A 209 -10.62 -12.09 -8.80
CA VAL A 209 -10.77 -13.36 -8.06
C VAL A 209 -10.42 -13.16 -6.59
N SER A 210 -9.32 -12.48 -6.29
CA SER A 210 -8.89 -12.21 -4.90
C SER A 210 -9.96 -11.51 -4.08
N ARG A 211 -10.67 -10.55 -4.68
CA ARG A 211 -11.78 -9.82 -4.08
C ARG A 211 -12.94 -10.74 -3.69
N PHE A 212 -13.34 -11.65 -4.57
CA PHE A 212 -14.41 -12.61 -4.28
C PHE A 212 -14.06 -13.58 -3.15
N VAL A 213 -12.82 -14.05 -3.09
CA VAL A 213 -12.36 -14.95 -2.04
C VAL A 213 -11.88 -14.24 -0.78
N LYS A 214 -12.00 -12.90 -0.73
CA LYS A 214 -11.60 -12.04 0.39
C LYS A 214 -10.12 -12.20 0.78
N CYS A 215 -9.26 -12.37 -0.21
CA CYS A 215 -7.83 -12.40 -0.07
C CYS A 215 -7.27 -11.06 -0.56
N ASP A 216 -6.35 -10.44 0.16
CA ASP A 216 -5.66 -9.24 -0.35
C ASP A 216 -4.66 -9.66 -1.43
N ALA A 217 -4.75 -9.03 -2.61
CA ALA A 217 -3.92 -9.40 -3.75
C ALA A 217 -2.46 -8.95 -3.59
N GLU A 218 -2.22 -7.80 -2.95
CA GLU A 218 -0.88 -7.29 -2.68
C GLU A 218 -0.17 -8.19 -1.66
N GLU A 219 -0.83 -8.49 -0.53
CA GLU A 219 -0.30 -9.41 0.49
C GLU A 219 -0.05 -10.82 -0.07
N ALA A 220 -0.98 -11.34 -0.89
CA ALA A 220 -0.83 -12.66 -1.50
C ALA A 220 0.38 -12.74 -2.44
N LEU A 221 0.65 -11.69 -3.23
CA LEU A 221 1.80 -11.62 -4.12
C LEU A 221 3.10 -11.43 -3.33
N THR A 222 3.09 -10.61 -2.29
CA THR A 222 4.22 -10.44 -1.36
C THR A 222 4.59 -11.78 -0.71
N ALA A 223 3.62 -12.49 -0.12
CA ALA A 223 3.84 -13.80 0.48
C ALA A 223 4.33 -14.86 -0.52
N ALA A 224 3.90 -14.77 -1.79
CA ALA A 224 4.39 -15.65 -2.84
C ALA A 224 5.85 -15.35 -3.18
N SER A 225 6.24 -14.07 -3.19
CA SER A 225 7.62 -13.62 -3.42
C SER A 225 8.54 -14.06 -2.29
N ASP A 226 8.14 -13.86 -1.04
CA ASP A 226 8.91 -14.30 0.15
C ASP A 226 9.10 -15.81 0.17
N LYS A 227 8.05 -16.55 -0.16
CA LYS A 227 8.10 -18.01 -0.30
C LYS A 227 9.08 -18.43 -1.41
N PHE A 228 9.13 -17.70 -2.51
CA PHE A 228 10.10 -17.95 -3.58
C PHE A 228 11.52 -17.71 -3.07
N ILE A 229 11.79 -16.58 -2.42
CA ILE A 229 13.10 -16.22 -1.84
C ILE A 229 13.55 -17.30 -0.85
N ALA A 230 12.71 -17.67 0.09
CA ALA A 230 13.04 -18.68 1.09
C ALA A 230 13.42 -20.05 0.45
N ARG A 231 12.69 -20.47 -0.58
CA ARG A 231 13.01 -21.68 -1.34
C ARG A 231 14.29 -21.54 -2.13
N PHE A 232 14.51 -20.39 -2.76
CA PHE A 232 15.71 -20.15 -3.54
C PHE A 232 16.97 -20.20 -2.67
N ILE A 233 16.93 -19.62 -1.46
CA ILE A 233 18.00 -19.73 -0.47
C ILE A 233 18.30 -21.20 -0.17
N ARG A 234 17.27 -22.05 -0.03
CA ARG A 234 17.48 -23.47 0.20
C ARG A 234 18.08 -24.19 -1.01
N VAL A 235 17.66 -23.82 -2.22
CA VAL A 235 18.27 -24.32 -3.48
C VAL A 235 19.76 -23.97 -3.55
N GLU A 236 20.16 -22.74 -3.20
CA GLU A 236 21.57 -22.32 -3.14
C GLU A 236 22.36 -23.17 -2.13
N GLN A 237 21.77 -23.45 -0.96
CA GLN A 237 22.40 -24.32 0.03
C GLN A 237 22.60 -25.76 -0.51
N LEU A 238 21.56 -26.35 -1.09
CA LEU A 238 21.63 -27.69 -1.68
C LEU A 238 22.65 -27.76 -2.83
N ALA A 239 22.68 -26.75 -3.70
CA ALA A 239 23.66 -26.65 -4.75
C ALA A 239 25.09 -26.60 -4.20
N ARG A 240 25.34 -25.79 -3.17
CA ARG A 240 26.63 -25.68 -2.49
C ARG A 240 27.03 -27.00 -1.83
N GLU A 241 26.13 -27.67 -1.11
CA GLU A 241 26.35 -28.97 -0.48
C GLU A 241 26.74 -30.05 -1.49
N ARG A 242 26.26 -29.96 -2.75
CA ARG A 242 26.48 -30.94 -3.84
C ARG A 242 27.56 -30.51 -4.82
N GLY A 243 28.20 -29.37 -4.60
CA GLY A 243 29.24 -28.86 -5.52
C GLY A 243 28.70 -28.51 -6.91
N ILE A 244 27.43 -28.14 -7.00
CA ILE A 244 26.76 -27.73 -8.23
C ILE A 244 26.96 -26.22 -8.40
N ASP A 245 27.54 -25.81 -9.52
CA ASP A 245 27.62 -24.44 -9.92
C ASP A 245 26.31 -24.02 -10.60
N MET A 246 25.54 -23.17 -9.93
CA MET A 246 24.20 -22.78 -10.39
C MET A 246 24.22 -21.96 -11.68
N GLU A 247 25.31 -21.22 -11.96
CA GLU A 247 25.41 -20.40 -13.18
C GLU A 247 25.60 -21.25 -14.45
N SER A 248 26.21 -22.41 -14.30
CA SER A 248 26.49 -23.32 -15.41
C SER A 248 25.63 -24.58 -15.44
N ALA A 249 24.88 -24.85 -14.38
CA ALA A 249 24.02 -26.03 -14.29
C ALA A 249 22.83 -25.96 -15.25
N PRO A 250 22.43 -27.04 -15.89
CA PRO A 250 21.21 -27.09 -16.68
C PRO A 250 19.98 -26.88 -15.80
N LEU A 251 18.92 -26.27 -16.38
CA LEU A 251 17.70 -25.92 -15.64
C LEU A 251 17.04 -27.15 -14.97
N GLU A 252 17.08 -28.30 -15.64
CA GLU A 252 16.52 -29.54 -15.11
C GLU A 252 17.17 -29.93 -13.77
N LYS A 253 18.47 -29.65 -13.62
CA LYS A 253 19.20 -29.94 -12.38
C LYS A 253 18.83 -28.97 -11.25
N LEU A 254 18.61 -27.70 -11.60
CA LEU A 254 18.14 -26.70 -10.65
C LEU A 254 16.69 -26.97 -10.22
N ASP A 255 15.88 -27.49 -11.12
CA ASP A 255 14.48 -27.84 -10.85
C ASP A 255 14.36 -29.03 -9.88
N GLU A 256 15.26 -30.02 -9.98
CA GLU A 256 15.39 -31.08 -8.98
C GLU A 256 15.66 -30.52 -7.56
N LEU A 257 16.58 -29.55 -7.45
CA LEU A 257 16.88 -28.89 -6.18
C LEU A 257 15.70 -28.08 -5.65
N TRP A 258 14.97 -27.42 -6.56
CA TRP A 258 13.76 -26.67 -6.23
C TRP A 258 12.64 -27.57 -5.71
N ASP A 259 12.41 -28.71 -6.32
CA ASP A 259 11.41 -29.66 -5.86
C ASP A 259 11.75 -30.25 -4.49
N GLU A 260 13.04 -30.49 -4.22
CA GLU A 260 13.50 -30.90 -2.90
C GLU A 260 13.26 -29.79 -1.85
N ALA A 261 13.69 -28.55 -2.12
CA ALA A 261 13.44 -27.42 -1.25
C ALA A 261 11.93 -27.20 -0.98
N LYS A 262 11.10 -27.39 -2.00
CA LYS A 262 9.63 -27.31 -1.88
C LYS A 262 9.06 -28.44 -1.01
N ALA A 263 9.61 -29.63 -1.07
CA ALA A 263 9.18 -30.75 -0.24
C ALA A 263 9.57 -30.55 1.23
N GLU A 264 10.74 -29.98 1.51
CA GLU A 264 11.20 -29.64 2.85
C GLU A 264 10.35 -28.54 3.50
N SER A 265 9.94 -27.50 2.72
CA SER A 265 9.12 -26.39 3.21
C SER A 265 7.68 -26.74 3.56
N ARG A 266 7.23 -27.97 3.28
CA ARG A 266 5.89 -28.47 3.58
C ARG A 266 5.80 -29.35 4.85
N LYS A 267 6.95 -29.62 5.46
CA LYS A 267 7.07 -30.38 6.73
C LYS A 267 7.10 -29.44 7.92
#